data_a90ff9179e9e4b2c20422d27d19b33c7
#
_entry.id   a90ff9179e9e4b2c20422d27d19b33c7
#
_cell.length_a   1.000
_cell.length_b   1.000
_cell.length_c   1.000
_cell.angle_alpha   90.00
_cell.angle_beta   90.00
_cell.angle_gamma   90.00
#
_symmetry.space_group_name_H-M   'P 1'
#
loop_
_entity.id
_entity.type
_entity.pdbx_description
1 polymer ?
#
loop_
_entity_poly.entity_id
_entity_poly.type
_entity_poly.pdbx_seq_one_letter_code
_entity_poly.pdbx_strand_id
1 'polypeptide(L)'
;EDVYEGMWEYCKFAGKVGAVPFGISTQVLYYNKDIMEAAGIDMSTPPATWEELYEVAKQAVEKGNINNVPDFAGFEVSDPVWLIKSMFMQNGNPVVEVHDGEVVPVFNNEKAVEVANFWKKMVDDKLMPAGEHNNAEKKFLAGNSAFIAASSNRISRWTTTEFGLGAIEMPTFGEKSVALGGNVLVVLTQDERRAAAAKELVAYLASAENQAEFALKTGYLPTHKSALEMDSIKEAISQNPMYNVAFSQLAYAWAYTHFDEMGTMDMLLWTAVNQIEKGAKTPQAALDYAVEELIMEMED
;
A
#
# COMPACT_ATOMS: atom_id res chain seq x y z
N GLU A 1 -24.74 0.75 -1.25
CA GLU A 1 -24.60 -0.34 -2.28
C GLU A 1 -23.57 0.04 -3.35
N ASP A 2 -23.44 1.33 -3.73
CA ASP A 2 -22.53 1.81 -4.77
C ASP A 2 -21.06 1.98 -4.28
N VAL A 3 -20.83 2.28 -3.01
CA VAL A 3 -19.48 2.35 -2.40
C VAL A 3 -18.99 0.95 -2.08
N TYR A 4 -17.69 0.70 -2.28
CA TYR A 4 -17.06 -0.57 -1.94
C TYR A 4 -17.15 -0.86 -0.44
N GLU A 5 -17.49 -2.10 -0.07
CA GLU A 5 -17.74 -2.49 1.32
C GLU A 5 -16.52 -2.23 2.22
N GLY A 6 -15.32 -2.61 1.79
CA GLY A 6 -14.08 -2.38 2.52
C GLY A 6 -13.83 -0.90 2.85
N MET A 7 -14.32 0.04 2.03
CA MET A 7 -14.19 1.47 2.31
C MET A 7 -15.10 1.92 3.45
N TRP A 8 -16.27 1.29 3.63
CA TRP A 8 -17.14 1.55 4.78
C TRP A 8 -16.56 0.96 6.06
N GLU A 9 -15.90 -0.21 5.99
CA GLU A 9 -15.15 -0.75 7.13
C GLU A 9 -14.04 0.22 7.57
N TYR A 10 -13.33 0.82 6.62
CA TYR A 10 -12.32 1.87 6.87
C TYR A 10 -12.89 3.11 7.57
N CYS A 11 -14.21 3.34 7.51
CA CYS A 11 -14.90 4.48 8.13
C CYS A 11 -15.59 4.15 9.45
N LYS A 12 -15.43 2.92 9.98
CA LYS A 12 -16.01 2.51 11.26
C LYS A 12 -15.06 2.79 12.41
N PHE A 13 -15.62 3.34 13.48
CA PHE A 13 -14.97 3.57 14.77
C PHE A 13 -15.88 2.98 15.85
N ALA A 14 -15.37 2.09 16.69
CA ALA A 14 -16.14 1.35 17.68
C ALA A 14 -17.44 0.74 17.10
N GLY A 15 -17.34 0.12 15.93
CA GLY A 15 -18.45 -0.54 15.24
C GLY A 15 -19.49 0.38 14.60
N LYS A 16 -19.30 1.71 14.62
CA LYS A 16 -20.21 2.70 14.03
C LYS A 16 -19.53 3.45 12.89
N VAL A 17 -20.29 3.69 11.80
CA VAL A 17 -19.81 4.56 10.73
C VAL A 17 -19.75 6.00 11.26
N GLY A 18 -18.53 6.52 11.41
CA GLY A 18 -18.25 7.87 11.91
C GLY A 18 -17.66 8.80 10.84
N ALA A 19 -17.36 8.29 9.65
CA ALA A 19 -16.73 9.02 8.57
C ALA A 19 -17.32 8.65 7.20
N VAL A 20 -16.91 9.39 6.17
CA VAL A 20 -17.24 9.09 4.77
C VAL A 20 -15.93 8.86 4.01
N PRO A 21 -15.81 7.80 3.19
CA PRO A 21 -14.59 7.53 2.42
C PRO A 21 -14.30 8.69 1.46
N PHE A 22 -13.03 9.13 1.43
CA PHE A 22 -12.62 10.23 0.55
C PHE A 22 -11.11 10.14 0.29
N GLY A 23 -10.70 10.20 -0.97
CA GLY A 23 -9.28 10.13 -1.31
C GLY A 23 -8.63 8.80 -0.94
N ILE A 24 -9.29 7.70 -1.31
CA ILE A 24 -8.82 6.33 -1.06
C ILE A 24 -7.68 5.98 -2.01
N SER A 25 -6.74 5.16 -1.55
CA SER A 25 -5.64 4.63 -2.33
C SER A 25 -5.31 3.20 -1.93
N THR A 26 -4.62 2.49 -2.82
CA THR A 26 -3.93 1.22 -2.53
C THR A 26 -2.47 1.38 -2.91
N GLN A 27 -1.61 0.47 -2.48
CA GLN A 27 -0.29 0.35 -3.08
C GLN A 27 -0.40 -0.33 -4.44
N VAL A 28 0.44 0.08 -5.38
CA VAL A 28 0.68 -0.61 -6.65
C VAL A 28 2.19 -0.76 -6.84
N LEU A 29 2.60 -1.72 -7.66
CA LEU A 29 4.00 -1.93 -7.98
C LEU A 29 4.33 -1.20 -9.28
N TYR A 30 5.06 -0.09 -9.18
CA TYR A 30 5.61 0.63 -10.33
C TYR A 30 6.91 0.01 -10.78
N TYR A 31 7.22 0.12 -12.06
CA TYR A 31 8.49 -0.34 -12.62
C TYR A 31 9.02 0.58 -13.73
N ASN A 32 10.33 0.58 -13.89
CA ASN A 32 11.04 1.29 -14.94
C ASN A 32 11.14 0.38 -16.17
N LYS A 33 10.43 0.75 -17.26
CA LYS A 33 10.37 -0.03 -18.51
C LYS A 33 11.73 -0.16 -19.18
N ASP A 34 12.54 0.89 -19.12
CA ASP A 34 13.85 0.92 -19.77
C ASP A 34 14.82 -0.07 -19.09
N ILE A 35 14.73 -0.19 -17.76
CA ILE A 35 15.48 -1.20 -16.99
C ILE A 35 14.99 -2.61 -17.34
N MET A 36 13.66 -2.83 -17.45
CA MET A 36 13.11 -4.14 -17.84
C MET A 36 13.60 -4.54 -19.23
N GLU A 37 13.54 -3.63 -20.21
CA GLU A 37 14.02 -3.87 -21.57
C GLU A 37 15.53 -4.19 -21.57
N ALA A 38 16.34 -3.38 -20.88
CA ALA A 38 17.77 -3.60 -20.77
C ALA A 38 18.15 -4.93 -20.11
N ALA A 39 17.36 -5.38 -19.14
CA ALA A 39 17.54 -6.66 -18.46
C ALA A 39 16.98 -7.85 -19.26
N GLY A 40 16.26 -7.62 -20.35
CA GLY A 40 15.57 -8.65 -21.13
C GLY A 40 14.40 -9.29 -20.36
N ILE A 41 13.70 -8.48 -19.56
CA ILE A 41 12.54 -8.90 -18.76
C ILE A 41 11.27 -8.56 -19.51
N ASP A 42 10.44 -9.57 -19.79
CA ASP A 42 9.15 -9.40 -20.46
C ASP A 42 8.04 -9.09 -19.45
N MET A 43 7.60 -7.83 -19.40
CA MET A 43 6.51 -7.38 -18.53
C MET A 43 5.11 -7.59 -19.14
N SER A 44 4.97 -8.29 -20.27
CA SER A 44 3.66 -8.76 -20.75
C SER A 44 3.11 -9.89 -19.87
N THR A 45 3.99 -10.59 -19.15
CA THR A 45 3.68 -11.55 -18.10
C THR A 45 4.36 -11.09 -16.80
N PRO A 46 3.77 -10.14 -16.08
CA PRO A 46 4.39 -9.56 -14.89
C PRO A 46 4.42 -10.55 -13.72
N PRO A 47 5.35 -10.39 -12.77
CA PRO A 47 5.41 -11.23 -11.58
C PRO A 47 4.09 -11.14 -10.79
N ALA A 48 3.46 -12.29 -10.52
CA ALA A 48 2.21 -12.40 -9.78
C ALA A 48 2.43 -12.73 -8.30
N THR A 49 3.58 -13.34 -7.97
CA THR A 49 3.96 -13.70 -6.61
C THR A 49 5.21 -12.94 -6.14
N TRP A 50 5.41 -12.89 -4.82
CA TRP A 50 6.61 -12.26 -4.24
C TRP A 50 7.89 -13.01 -4.61
N GLU A 51 7.82 -14.33 -4.77
CA GLU A 51 8.93 -15.15 -5.22
C GLU A 51 9.30 -14.83 -6.67
N GLU A 52 8.29 -14.67 -7.54
CA GLU A 52 8.52 -14.26 -8.93
C GLU A 52 9.11 -12.86 -9.00
N LEU A 53 8.60 -11.90 -8.17
CA LEU A 53 9.18 -10.56 -8.09
C LEU A 53 10.64 -10.61 -7.62
N TYR A 54 10.96 -11.45 -6.64
CA TYR A 54 12.33 -11.62 -6.17
C TYR A 54 13.27 -12.02 -7.32
N GLU A 55 12.89 -13.01 -8.13
CA GLU A 55 13.72 -13.46 -9.26
C GLU A 55 13.85 -12.38 -10.36
N VAL A 56 12.74 -11.68 -10.65
CA VAL A 56 12.75 -10.57 -11.61
C VAL A 56 13.59 -9.40 -11.11
N ALA A 57 13.48 -9.02 -9.83
CA ALA A 57 14.29 -7.98 -9.21
C ALA A 57 15.79 -8.32 -9.23
N LYS A 58 16.13 -9.59 -8.98
CA LYS A 58 17.50 -10.09 -9.09
C LYS A 58 18.04 -9.97 -10.52
N GLN A 59 17.27 -10.40 -11.52
CA GLN A 59 17.64 -10.24 -12.93
C GLN A 59 17.82 -8.75 -13.30
N ALA A 60 16.95 -7.86 -12.78
CA ALA A 60 17.07 -6.43 -13.03
C ALA A 60 18.35 -5.83 -12.42
N VAL A 61 18.73 -6.26 -11.22
CA VAL A 61 20.03 -5.85 -10.59
C VAL A 61 21.22 -6.34 -11.41
N GLU A 62 21.20 -7.60 -11.84
CA GLU A 62 22.31 -8.23 -12.55
C GLU A 62 22.51 -7.68 -13.97
N LYS A 63 21.44 -7.32 -14.68
CA LYS A 63 21.48 -7.00 -16.11
C LYS A 63 20.92 -5.62 -16.47
N GLY A 64 20.04 -5.04 -15.61
CA GLY A 64 19.34 -3.79 -15.89
C GLY A 64 20.09 -2.53 -15.44
N ASN A 65 21.10 -2.65 -14.58
CA ASN A 65 21.94 -1.53 -14.13
C ASN A 65 22.97 -1.13 -15.19
N ILE A 66 22.50 -0.73 -16.37
CA ILE A 66 23.35 -0.39 -17.52
C ILE A 66 24.20 0.86 -17.29
N ASN A 67 23.79 1.75 -16.40
CA ASN A 67 24.49 2.98 -16.06
C ASN A 67 25.51 2.79 -14.92
N ASN A 68 25.66 1.58 -14.41
CA ASN A 68 26.53 1.24 -13.27
C ASN A 68 26.26 2.15 -12.05
N VAL A 69 24.97 2.39 -11.77
CA VAL A 69 24.55 3.19 -10.63
C VAL A 69 24.98 2.51 -9.32
N PRO A 70 25.75 3.18 -8.45
CA PRO A 70 26.08 2.64 -7.14
C PRO A 70 24.77 2.42 -6.34
N ASP A 71 24.71 1.33 -5.56
CA ASP A 71 23.56 0.97 -4.73
C ASP A 71 22.22 0.89 -5.50
N PHE A 72 22.29 0.44 -6.76
CA PHE A 72 21.11 0.18 -7.58
C PHE A 72 20.25 -0.90 -6.93
N ALA A 73 18.95 -0.61 -6.78
CA ALA A 73 18.01 -1.51 -6.14
C ALA A 73 17.13 -2.26 -7.14
N GLY A 74 16.88 -3.52 -6.89
CA GLY A 74 15.85 -4.28 -7.60
C GLY A 74 14.45 -3.85 -7.19
N PHE A 75 14.26 -3.52 -5.91
CA PHE A 75 12.98 -3.17 -5.33
C PHE A 75 13.12 -2.10 -4.25
N GLU A 76 12.27 -1.10 -4.28
CA GLU A 76 12.14 -0.03 -3.28
C GLU A 76 10.73 -0.03 -2.67
N VAL A 77 10.61 0.51 -1.47
CA VAL A 77 9.34 0.61 -0.76
C VAL A 77 9.18 2.01 -0.19
N SER A 78 8.12 2.72 -0.56
CA SER A 78 7.86 4.08 -0.06
C SER A 78 7.24 4.09 1.35
N ASP A 79 6.45 3.07 1.69
CA ASP A 79 5.82 2.90 3.00
C ASP A 79 5.89 1.43 3.42
N PRO A 80 6.93 1.04 4.21
CA PRO A 80 7.16 -0.34 4.58
C PRO A 80 6.12 -0.89 5.55
N VAL A 81 5.54 -0.07 6.43
CA VAL A 81 4.51 -0.52 7.38
C VAL A 81 3.22 -0.84 6.64
N TRP A 82 2.83 0.00 5.68
CA TRP A 82 1.67 -0.27 4.85
C TRP A 82 1.85 -1.54 4.02
N LEU A 83 3.04 -1.71 3.44
CA LEU A 83 3.32 -2.89 2.61
C LEU A 83 3.36 -4.17 3.44
N ILE A 84 4.10 -4.21 4.55
CA ILE A 84 4.26 -5.44 5.32
C ILE A 84 2.93 -5.93 5.92
N LYS A 85 2.04 -4.99 6.33
CA LYS A 85 0.67 -5.35 6.76
C LYS A 85 -0.13 -5.99 5.62
N SER A 86 -0.01 -5.49 4.38
CA SER A 86 -0.63 -6.12 3.21
C SER A 86 -0.06 -7.51 2.96
N MET A 87 1.25 -7.69 3.07
CA MET A 87 1.92 -8.98 2.91
C MET A 87 1.52 -9.99 4.00
N PHE A 88 1.35 -9.54 5.25
CA PHE A 88 0.82 -10.40 6.32
C PHE A 88 -0.57 -10.92 5.98
N MET A 89 -1.48 -10.05 5.53
CA MET A 89 -2.82 -10.44 5.14
C MET A 89 -2.81 -11.41 3.95
N GLN A 90 -1.96 -11.18 2.95
CA GLN A 90 -1.78 -12.07 1.80
C GLN A 90 -1.35 -13.49 2.23
N ASN A 91 -0.57 -13.60 3.30
CA ASN A 91 -0.13 -14.87 3.89
C ASN A 91 -1.14 -15.42 4.93
N GLY A 92 -2.34 -14.84 5.01
CA GLY A 92 -3.40 -15.29 5.91
C GLY A 92 -3.17 -14.94 7.39
N ASN A 93 -2.48 -13.81 7.65
CA ASN A 93 -2.35 -13.22 8.98
C ASN A 93 -3.07 -11.87 9.04
N PRO A 94 -4.14 -11.73 9.82
CA PRO A 94 -4.94 -10.50 9.89
C PRO A 94 -4.31 -9.44 10.81
N VAL A 95 -3.05 -9.31 10.95
CA VAL A 95 -2.33 -8.31 11.80
C VAL A 95 -2.88 -8.24 13.24
N VAL A 96 -4.18 -8.02 13.38
CA VAL A 96 -4.93 -8.08 14.66
C VAL A 96 -6.19 -8.93 14.47
N GLU A 97 -6.62 -9.60 15.52
CA GLU A 97 -7.89 -10.30 15.62
C GLU A 97 -8.80 -9.57 16.61
N VAL A 98 -10.11 -9.83 16.54
CA VAL A 98 -11.08 -9.30 17.51
C VAL A 98 -11.80 -10.46 18.16
N HIS A 99 -11.61 -10.63 19.48
CA HIS A 99 -12.23 -11.66 20.29
C HIS A 99 -13.09 -11.01 21.37
N ASP A 100 -14.39 -11.28 21.35
CA ASP A 100 -15.37 -10.72 22.33
C ASP A 100 -15.34 -9.17 22.42
N GLY A 101 -14.92 -8.50 21.34
CA GLY A 101 -14.80 -7.04 21.25
C GLY A 101 -13.42 -6.50 21.66
N GLU A 102 -12.52 -7.34 22.12
CA GLU A 102 -11.13 -6.97 22.41
C GLU A 102 -10.24 -7.21 21.20
N VAL A 103 -9.34 -6.25 20.91
CA VAL A 103 -8.35 -6.35 19.84
C VAL A 103 -7.13 -7.10 20.36
N VAL A 104 -6.70 -8.12 19.61
CA VAL A 104 -5.54 -8.93 19.94
C VAL A 104 -4.52 -8.85 18.81
N PRO A 105 -3.31 -8.31 19.03
CA PRO A 105 -2.24 -8.33 18.05
C PRO A 105 -1.77 -9.77 17.77
N VAL A 106 -1.67 -10.15 16.47
CA VAL A 106 -1.26 -11.52 16.08
C VAL A 106 -0.16 -11.52 15.00
N PHE A 107 0.50 -10.41 14.80
CA PHE A 107 1.51 -10.25 13.75
C PHE A 107 2.92 -10.77 14.11
N ASN A 108 3.02 -11.65 15.10
CA ASN A 108 4.25 -12.40 15.46
C ASN A 108 4.10 -13.92 15.31
N ASN A 109 3.00 -14.39 14.74
CA ASN A 109 2.80 -15.82 14.49
C ASN A 109 3.67 -16.33 13.31
N GLU A 110 3.68 -17.64 13.09
CA GLU A 110 4.51 -18.29 12.08
C GLU A 110 4.34 -17.68 10.68
N LYS A 111 3.12 -17.34 10.27
CA LYS A 111 2.82 -16.76 8.97
C LYS A 111 3.39 -15.33 8.81
N ALA A 112 3.30 -14.51 9.85
CA ALA A 112 3.90 -13.18 9.85
C ALA A 112 5.43 -13.26 9.82
N VAL A 113 6.02 -14.20 10.56
CA VAL A 113 7.47 -14.43 10.58
C VAL A 113 7.98 -14.94 9.23
N GLU A 114 7.21 -15.74 8.50
CA GLU A 114 7.52 -16.16 7.13
C GLU A 114 7.67 -14.94 6.21
N VAL A 115 6.72 -14.03 6.24
CA VAL A 115 6.77 -12.76 5.49
C VAL A 115 7.99 -11.93 5.90
N ALA A 116 8.24 -11.79 7.18
CA ALA A 116 9.36 -11.01 7.70
C ALA A 116 10.72 -11.65 7.33
N ASN A 117 10.80 -12.98 7.24
CA ASN A 117 11.98 -13.68 6.72
C ASN A 117 12.19 -13.42 5.22
N PHE A 118 11.11 -13.40 4.43
CA PHE A 118 11.19 -13.04 3.01
C PHE A 118 11.66 -11.59 2.85
N TRP A 119 11.11 -10.66 3.64
CA TRP A 119 11.54 -9.25 3.66
C TRP A 119 13.04 -9.14 3.95
N LYS A 120 13.49 -9.82 5.00
CA LYS A 120 14.92 -9.85 5.34
C LYS A 120 15.77 -10.43 4.21
N LYS A 121 15.29 -11.49 3.55
CA LYS A 121 15.99 -12.08 2.41
C LYS A 121 16.18 -11.08 1.26
N MET A 122 15.18 -10.26 0.94
CA MET A 122 15.30 -9.20 -0.07
C MET A 122 16.43 -8.21 0.26
N VAL A 123 16.60 -7.88 1.54
CA VAL A 123 17.66 -6.98 2.03
C VAL A 123 19.02 -7.66 2.03
N ASP A 124 19.12 -8.88 2.57
CA ASP A 124 20.37 -9.63 2.68
C ASP A 124 20.98 -9.92 1.29
N ASP A 125 20.13 -10.21 0.31
CA ASP A 125 20.51 -10.43 -1.10
C ASP A 125 20.73 -9.12 -1.88
N LYS A 126 20.63 -7.96 -1.19
CA LYS A 126 20.85 -6.60 -1.75
C LYS A 126 19.89 -6.23 -2.89
N LEU A 127 18.73 -6.82 -2.89
CA LEU A 127 17.67 -6.47 -3.84
C LEU A 127 16.85 -5.25 -3.35
N MET A 128 16.79 -5.05 -2.03
CA MET A 128 16.13 -3.93 -1.37
C MET A 128 17.09 -3.26 -0.39
N PRO A 129 17.20 -1.92 -0.39
CA PRO A 129 18.07 -1.19 0.55
C PRO A 129 17.49 -1.18 1.96
N ALA A 130 18.33 -1.30 2.97
CA ALA A 130 17.96 -1.29 4.38
C ALA A 130 17.69 0.12 4.90
N GLY A 131 16.50 0.39 5.44
CA GLY A 131 16.19 1.61 6.21
C GLY A 131 16.16 2.92 5.41
N GLU A 132 16.10 2.86 4.08
CA GLU A 132 16.17 4.06 3.22
C GLU A 132 14.82 4.48 2.60
N HIS A 133 13.72 4.05 3.18
CA HIS A 133 12.36 4.22 2.63
C HIS A 133 11.98 5.69 2.37
N ASN A 134 12.47 6.64 3.15
CA ASN A 134 12.24 8.07 2.94
C ASN A 134 12.84 8.60 1.62
N ASN A 135 13.80 7.89 1.04
CA ASN A 135 14.45 8.24 -0.23
C ASN A 135 13.98 7.36 -1.40
N ALA A 136 13.15 6.36 -1.17
CA ALA A 136 12.75 5.35 -2.15
C ALA A 136 12.18 5.99 -3.43
N GLU A 137 11.19 6.89 -3.30
CA GLU A 137 10.60 7.57 -4.45
C GLU A 137 11.62 8.40 -5.23
N LYS A 138 12.51 9.11 -4.53
CA LYS A 138 13.55 9.91 -5.17
C LYS A 138 14.54 9.04 -5.95
N LYS A 139 14.95 7.90 -5.38
CA LYS A 139 15.84 6.93 -6.06
C LYS A 139 15.17 6.34 -7.28
N PHE A 140 13.92 5.90 -7.16
CA PHE A 140 13.17 5.35 -8.28
C PHE A 140 13.02 6.37 -9.43
N LEU A 141 12.61 7.60 -9.13
CA LEU A 141 12.45 8.65 -10.13
C LEU A 141 13.77 9.09 -10.79
N ALA A 142 14.89 8.87 -10.12
CA ALA A 142 16.23 9.06 -10.71
C ALA A 142 16.69 7.86 -11.56
N GLY A 143 15.87 6.82 -11.73
CA GLY A 143 16.23 5.61 -12.47
C GLY A 143 17.20 4.67 -11.73
N ASN A 144 17.33 4.81 -10.41
CA ASN A 144 18.27 4.05 -9.59
C ASN A 144 17.66 2.77 -9.01
N SER A 145 16.44 2.41 -9.40
CA SER A 145 15.81 1.16 -9.00
C SER A 145 14.86 0.64 -10.08
N ALA A 146 14.66 -0.68 -10.08
CA ALA A 146 13.83 -1.35 -11.08
C ALA A 146 12.35 -1.27 -10.75
N PHE A 147 11.99 -1.52 -9.49
CA PHE A 147 10.62 -1.50 -8.98
C PHE A 147 10.49 -0.62 -7.75
N ILE A 148 9.27 -0.12 -7.52
CA ILE A 148 8.88 0.51 -6.26
C ILE A 148 7.42 0.20 -5.91
N ALA A 149 7.18 -0.23 -4.67
CA ALA A 149 5.84 -0.25 -4.09
C ALA A 149 5.50 1.15 -3.55
N ALA A 150 4.47 1.77 -4.13
CA ALA A 150 4.05 3.11 -3.74
C ALA A 150 2.53 3.30 -3.92
N SER A 151 1.99 4.37 -3.35
CA SER A 151 0.57 4.69 -3.44
C SER A 151 0.10 4.85 -4.90
N SER A 152 -1.09 4.36 -5.21
CA SER A 152 -1.76 4.53 -6.51
C SER A 152 -1.89 5.98 -6.95
N ASN A 153 -1.89 6.94 -6.02
CA ASN A 153 -1.97 8.36 -6.35
C ASN A 153 -0.70 8.89 -7.07
N ARG A 154 0.36 8.09 -7.17
CA ARG A 154 1.55 8.43 -7.97
C ARG A 154 1.28 8.35 -9.48
N ILE A 155 0.25 7.63 -9.91
CA ILE A 155 -0.14 7.53 -11.34
C ILE A 155 -0.35 8.92 -11.97
N SER A 156 -0.98 9.85 -11.24
CA SER A 156 -1.20 11.21 -11.72
C SER A 156 -0.01 12.16 -11.51
N ARG A 157 0.90 11.81 -10.59
CA ARG A 157 2.03 12.68 -10.21
C ARG A 157 3.30 12.35 -10.97
N TRP A 158 3.53 11.08 -11.30
CA TRP A 158 4.72 10.61 -12.01
C TRP A 158 4.49 10.56 -13.53
N THR A 159 3.92 11.62 -14.09
CA THR A 159 3.58 11.71 -15.51
C THR A 159 4.76 12.14 -16.39
N THR A 160 5.85 12.62 -15.79
CA THR A 160 7.03 13.16 -16.49
C THR A 160 8.32 12.51 -16.00
N THR A 161 8.38 11.18 -15.98
CA THR A 161 9.64 10.44 -15.73
C THR A 161 10.54 10.52 -16.96
N GLU A 162 11.87 10.50 -16.74
CA GLU A 162 12.86 10.45 -17.84
C GLU A 162 12.94 9.06 -18.49
N PHE A 163 12.19 8.09 -17.98
CA PHE A 163 12.10 6.71 -18.45
C PHE A 163 10.63 6.29 -18.64
N GLY A 164 10.40 5.22 -19.37
CA GLY A 164 9.07 4.63 -19.51
C GLY A 164 8.57 4.08 -18.18
N LEU A 165 7.50 4.68 -17.61
CA LEU A 165 6.87 4.20 -16.38
C LEU A 165 5.83 3.13 -16.70
N GLY A 166 5.81 2.05 -15.90
CA GLY A 166 4.77 1.03 -15.88
C GLY A 166 4.24 0.80 -14.47
N ALA A 167 3.09 0.16 -14.36
CA ALA A 167 2.54 -0.31 -13.09
C ALA A 167 1.89 -1.67 -13.26
N ILE A 168 1.95 -2.49 -12.22
CA ILE A 168 1.28 -3.79 -12.11
C ILE A 168 0.61 -3.89 -10.74
N GLU A 169 -0.34 -4.83 -10.61
CA GLU A 169 -0.91 -5.19 -9.30
C GLU A 169 0.19 -5.63 -8.34
N MET A 170 -0.05 -5.46 -7.04
CA MET A 170 0.88 -5.97 -6.04
C MET A 170 0.99 -7.49 -6.14
N PRO A 171 2.21 -8.06 -6.08
CA PRO A 171 2.40 -9.51 -5.98
C PRO A 171 1.76 -10.06 -4.70
N THR A 172 1.54 -11.37 -4.65
CA THR A 172 0.90 -12.03 -3.52
C THR A 172 1.72 -13.20 -2.97
N PHE A 173 1.54 -13.50 -1.67
CA PHE A 173 2.03 -14.74 -1.06
C PHE A 173 1.07 -15.93 -1.25
N GLY A 174 -0.14 -15.71 -1.69
CA GLY A 174 -1.15 -16.74 -1.88
C GLY A 174 -2.47 -16.10 -2.29
N GLU A 175 -3.06 -15.32 -1.42
CA GLU A 175 -4.30 -14.62 -1.71
C GLU A 175 -4.06 -13.19 -2.16
N LYS A 176 -4.84 -12.73 -3.13
CA LYS A 176 -4.84 -11.31 -3.50
C LYS A 176 -5.39 -10.49 -2.36
N SER A 177 -4.60 -9.57 -1.86
CA SER A 177 -4.99 -8.66 -0.79
C SER A 177 -4.13 -7.40 -0.84
N VAL A 178 -4.76 -6.23 -0.71
CA VAL A 178 -4.07 -4.95 -0.55
C VAL A 178 -4.79 -4.13 0.52
N ALA A 179 -4.04 -3.50 1.39
CA ALA A 179 -4.62 -2.62 2.38
C ALA A 179 -5.07 -1.30 1.75
N LEU A 180 -6.25 -0.84 2.15
CA LEU A 180 -6.69 0.52 1.85
C LEU A 180 -5.83 1.53 2.62
N GLY A 181 -5.53 2.62 1.96
CA GLY A 181 -4.95 3.82 2.55
C GLY A 181 -5.73 5.05 2.11
N GLY A 182 -5.30 6.22 2.55
CA GLY A 182 -5.90 7.48 2.14
C GLY A 182 -6.61 8.21 3.27
N ASN A 183 -7.69 8.89 2.94
CA ASN A 183 -8.34 9.84 3.85
C ASN A 183 -9.85 9.61 3.93
N VAL A 184 -10.44 10.08 5.02
CA VAL A 184 -11.87 10.09 5.25
C VAL A 184 -12.33 11.49 5.64
N LEU A 185 -13.60 11.79 5.46
CA LEU A 185 -14.21 13.03 5.92
C LEU A 185 -15.00 12.78 7.20
N VAL A 186 -14.71 13.57 8.23
CA VAL A 186 -15.37 13.51 9.54
C VAL A 186 -15.98 14.87 9.88
N VAL A 187 -17.19 14.88 10.42
CA VAL A 187 -17.85 16.09 10.92
C VAL A 187 -17.66 16.15 12.44
N LEU A 188 -16.79 17.05 12.92
CA LEU A 188 -16.43 17.14 14.34
C LEU A 188 -17.21 18.19 15.13
N THR A 189 -17.96 19.10 14.46
CA THR A 189 -18.71 20.15 15.16
C THR A 189 -19.97 19.61 15.84
N GLN A 190 -20.24 20.11 17.04
CA GLN A 190 -21.48 19.83 17.79
C GLN A 190 -22.56 20.91 17.59
N ASP A 191 -22.26 22.03 16.93
CA ASP A 191 -23.23 23.04 16.55
C ASP A 191 -24.13 22.49 15.43
N GLU A 192 -25.43 22.39 15.67
CA GLU A 192 -26.40 21.77 14.76
C GLU A 192 -26.43 22.43 13.38
N ARG A 193 -26.31 23.75 13.29
CA ARG A 193 -26.35 24.49 12.03
C ARG A 193 -25.07 24.24 11.22
N ARG A 194 -23.93 24.25 11.89
CA ARG A 194 -22.64 23.94 11.25
C ARG A 194 -22.59 22.47 10.84
N ALA A 195 -23.10 21.58 11.68
CA ALA A 195 -23.15 20.16 11.37
C ALA A 195 -24.03 19.88 10.13
N ALA A 196 -25.18 20.55 10.00
CA ALA A 196 -26.04 20.44 8.83
C ALA A 196 -25.29 20.89 7.55
N ALA A 197 -24.66 22.07 7.57
CA ALA A 197 -23.91 22.57 6.44
C ALA A 197 -22.70 21.68 6.09
N ALA A 198 -21.98 21.16 7.10
CA ALA A 198 -20.86 20.23 6.89
C ALA A 198 -21.32 18.91 6.24
N LYS A 199 -22.47 18.37 6.65
CA LYS A 199 -23.05 17.16 6.05
C LYS A 199 -23.40 17.36 4.57
N GLU A 200 -23.97 18.51 4.21
CA GLU A 200 -24.22 18.85 2.80
C GLU A 200 -22.91 18.93 1.99
N LEU A 201 -21.88 19.58 2.54
CA LEU A 201 -20.57 19.63 1.89
C LEU A 201 -19.97 18.24 1.73
N VAL A 202 -20.01 17.39 2.77
CA VAL A 202 -19.51 16.01 2.71
C VAL A 202 -20.28 15.21 1.67
N ALA A 203 -21.61 15.32 1.62
CA ALA A 203 -22.42 14.64 0.62
C ALA A 203 -22.09 15.09 -0.80
N TYR A 204 -21.86 16.39 -1.01
CA TYR A 204 -21.40 16.93 -2.30
C TYR A 204 -20.03 16.35 -2.70
N LEU A 205 -19.03 16.44 -1.81
CA LEU A 205 -17.68 15.95 -2.07
C LEU A 205 -17.63 14.43 -2.29
N ALA A 206 -18.50 13.70 -1.63
CA ALA A 206 -18.59 12.24 -1.71
C ALA A 206 -19.51 11.73 -2.82
N SER A 207 -20.12 12.60 -3.65
CA SER A 207 -20.91 12.13 -4.80
C SER A 207 -20.03 11.39 -5.82
N ALA A 208 -20.60 10.47 -6.58
CA ALA A 208 -19.87 9.67 -7.57
C ALA A 208 -19.17 10.56 -8.60
N GLU A 209 -19.84 11.64 -9.07
CA GLU A 209 -19.30 12.59 -10.03
C GLU A 209 -18.07 13.34 -9.49
N ASN A 210 -18.18 13.86 -8.26
CA ASN A 210 -17.10 14.60 -7.62
C ASN A 210 -15.93 13.66 -7.24
N GLN A 211 -16.23 12.41 -6.87
CA GLN A 211 -15.20 11.40 -6.61
C GLN A 211 -14.46 11.01 -7.90
N ALA A 212 -15.15 10.88 -9.03
CA ALA A 212 -14.52 10.66 -10.33
C ALA A 212 -13.59 11.81 -10.71
N GLU A 213 -14.05 13.07 -10.61
CA GLU A 213 -13.24 14.25 -10.88
C GLU A 213 -12.02 14.34 -9.94
N PHE A 214 -12.23 14.10 -8.64
CA PHE A 214 -11.16 14.10 -7.65
C PHE A 214 -10.12 13.02 -7.93
N ALA A 215 -10.57 11.81 -8.28
CA ALA A 215 -9.67 10.71 -8.65
C ALA A 215 -8.77 11.08 -9.84
N LEU A 216 -9.34 11.63 -10.90
CA LEU A 216 -8.57 12.03 -12.10
C LEU A 216 -7.56 13.15 -11.83
N LYS A 217 -7.90 14.11 -10.95
CA LYS A 217 -7.01 15.24 -10.63
C LYS A 217 -5.90 14.89 -9.66
N THR A 218 -6.12 13.91 -8.81
CA THR A 218 -5.23 13.62 -7.66
C THR A 218 -4.54 12.26 -7.72
N GLY A 219 -5.07 11.33 -8.55
CA GLY A 219 -4.63 9.94 -8.63
C GLY A 219 -5.15 9.06 -7.48
N TYR A 220 -5.98 9.59 -6.59
CA TYR A 220 -6.73 8.76 -5.66
C TYR A 220 -7.75 7.90 -6.40
N LEU A 221 -8.28 6.88 -5.73
CA LEU A 221 -9.26 5.97 -6.31
C LEU A 221 -10.68 6.49 -6.06
N PRO A 222 -11.60 6.35 -7.01
CA PRO A 222 -12.99 6.71 -6.80
C PRO A 222 -13.63 5.76 -5.79
N THR A 223 -14.44 6.30 -4.90
CA THR A 223 -15.07 5.51 -3.84
C THR A 223 -16.33 4.77 -4.31
N HIS A 224 -16.89 5.17 -5.44
CA HIS A 224 -18.13 4.62 -6.01
C HIS A 224 -17.84 3.70 -7.19
N LYS A 225 -18.52 2.54 -7.23
CA LYS A 225 -18.45 1.60 -8.36
C LYS A 225 -18.97 2.23 -9.65
N SER A 226 -20.04 3.02 -9.56
CA SER A 226 -20.63 3.74 -10.69
C SER A 226 -19.68 4.77 -11.31
N ALA A 227 -18.73 5.30 -10.56
CA ALA A 227 -17.72 6.21 -11.09
C ALA A 227 -16.85 5.55 -12.17
N LEU A 228 -16.57 4.23 -12.06
CA LEU A 228 -15.79 3.49 -13.05
C LEU A 228 -16.50 3.38 -14.40
N GLU A 229 -17.83 3.54 -14.43
CA GLU A 229 -18.63 3.50 -15.65
C GLU A 229 -18.71 4.85 -16.35
N MET A 230 -18.24 5.93 -15.74
CA MET A 230 -18.25 7.26 -16.33
C MET A 230 -17.27 7.38 -17.51
N ASP A 231 -17.69 8.08 -18.55
CA ASP A 231 -16.89 8.27 -19.78
C ASP A 231 -15.52 8.91 -19.48
N SER A 232 -15.47 9.86 -18.53
CA SER A 232 -14.22 10.50 -18.12
C SER A 232 -13.20 9.54 -17.52
N ILE A 233 -13.65 8.56 -16.72
CA ILE A 233 -12.79 7.53 -16.14
C ILE A 233 -12.36 6.53 -17.22
N LYS A 234 -13.28 6.10 -18.09
CA LYS A 234 -12.97 5.21 -19.22
C LYS A 234 -11.96 5.84 -20.19
N GLU A 235 -12.10 7.13 -20.46
CA GLU A 235 -11.15 7.88 -21.28
C GLU A 235 -9.77 7.95 -20.60
N ALA A 236 -9.71 8.25 -19.30
CA ALA A 236 -8.45 8.28 -18.54
C ALA A 236 -7.74 6.92 -18.55
N ILE A 237 -8.47 5.82 -18.38
CA ILE A 237 -7.92 4.46 -18.49
C ILE A 237 -7.38 4.19 -19.90
N SER A 238 -8.09 4.63 -20.93
CA SER A 238 -7.65 4.48 -22.33
C SER A 238 -6.35 5.24 -22.61
N GLN A 239 -6.20 6.44 -22.02
CA GLN A 239 -5.00 7.27 -22.18
C GLN A 239 -3.83 6.77 -21.31
N ASN A 240 -4.13 6.26 -20.11
CA ASN A 240 -3.14 5.73 -19.17
C ASN A 240 -3.64 4.43 -18.51
N PRO A 241 -3.25 3.26 -19.05
CA PRO A 241 -3.69 1.96 -18.54
C PRO A 241 -3.30 1.66 -17.08
N MET A 242 -2.35 2.40 -16.51
CA MET A 242 -1.97 2.24 -15.09
C MET A 242 -3.15 2.51 -14.13
N TYR A 243 -4.11 3.37 -14.51
CA TYR A 243 -5.33 3.55 -13.72
C TYR A 243 -6.11 2.26 -13.55
N ASN A 244 -6.20 1.44 -14.60
CA ASN A 244 -6.90 0.17 -14.52
C ASN A 244 -6.26 -0.79 -13.50
N VAL A 245 -4.92 -0.77 -13.37
CA VAL A 245 -4.19 -1.58 -12.36
C VAL A 245 -4.65 -1.20 -10.95
N ALA A 246 -4.71 0.10 -10.64
CA ALA A 246 -5.13 0.55 -9.31
C ALA A 246 -6.62 0.27 -9.04
N PHE A 247 -7.49 0.43 -10.04
CA PHE A 247 -8.92 0.19 -9.90
C PHE A 247 -9.26 -1.29 -9.74
N SER A 248 -8.56 -2.20 -10.44
CA SER A 248 -8.77 -3.64 -10.31
C SER A 248 -8.51 -4.15 -8.90
N GLN A 249 -7.58 -3.54 -8.17
CA GLN A 249 -7.25 -3.91 -6.79
C GLN A 249 -8.37 -3.60 -5.78
N LEU A 250 -9.31 -2.70 -6.11
CA LEU A 250 -10.44 -2.40 -5.22
C LEU A 250 -11.35 -3.61 -4.96
N ALA A 251 -11.34 -4.60 -5.84
CA ALA A 251 -12.13 -5.82 -5.70
C ALA A 251 -11.68 -6.70 -4.51
N TYR A 252 -10.43 -6.56 -4.07
CA TYR A 252 -9.83 -7.33 -2.97
C TYR A 252 -9.09 -6.45 -1.96
N ALA A 253 -9.36 -5.15 -1.99
CA ALA A 253 -8.84 -4.21 -1.01
C ALA A 253 -9.58 -4.35 0.33
N TRP A 254 -8.84 -4.28 1.42
CA TRP A 254 -9.36 -4.41 2.78
C TRP A 254 -9.00 -3.21 3.65
N ALA A 255 -9.80 -2.99 4.69
CA ALA A 255 -9.58 -1.95 5.68
C ALA A 255 -8.95 -2.52 6.94
N TYR A 256 -8.14 -1.71 7.60
CA TYR A 256 -7.64 -2.04 8.94
C TYR A 256 -8.78 -2.02 9.96
N THR A 257 -8.69 -2.90 10.96
CA THR A 257 -9.47 -2.76 12.19
C THR A 257 -8.98 -1.52 12.93
N HIS A 258 -9.88 -0.57 13.18
CA HIS A 258 -9.55 0.64 13.95
C HIS A 258 -9.65 0.38 15.45
N PHE A 259 -8.60 0.74 16.17
CA PHE A 259 -8.52 0.74 17.63
C PHE A 259 -7.59 1.90 18.07
N ASP A 260 -7.63 2.24 19.34
CA ASP A 260 -7.01 3.48 19.84
C ASP A 260 -5.48 3.46 19.67
N GLU A 261 -4.81 2.32 19.87
CA GLU A 261 -3.34 2.17 19.80
C GLU A 261 -2.83 1.86 18.38
N MET A 262 -3.66 2.00 17.35
CA MET A 262 -3.25 1.71 15.96
C MET A 262 -2.01 2.53 15.52
N GLY A 263 -1.89 3.78 15.98
CA GLY A 263 -0.71 4.61 15.73
C GLY A 263 0.55 4.05 16.41
N THR A 264 0.43 3.56 17.64
CA THR A 264 1.51 2.87 18.38
C THR A 264 1.90 1.58 17.67
N MET A 265 0.93 0.77 17.22
CA MET A 265 1.18 -0.42 16.43
C MET A 265 2.01 -0.13 15.18
N ASP A 266 1.65 0.91 14.42
CA ASP A 266 2.37 1.28 13.20
C ASP A 266 3.82 1.72 13.51
N MET A 267 4.04 2.43 14.60
CA MET A 267 5.37 2.85 15.07
C MET A 267 6.22 1.65 15.53
N LEU A 268 5.62 0.68 16.21
CA LEU A 268 6.28 -0.55 16.63
C LEU A 268 6.62 -1.44 15.44
N LEU A 269 5.72 -1.59 14.46
CA LEU A 269 5.99 -2.30 13.21
C LEU A 269 7.11 -1.62 12.40
N TRP A 270 7.12 -0.29 12.30
CA TRP A 270 8.22 0.44 11.71
C TRP A 270 9.55 0.13 12.37
N THR A 271 9.56 0.11 13.72
CA THR A 271 10.74 -0.23 14.50
C THR A 271 11.20 -1.67 14.24
N ALA A 272 10.25 -2.62 14.22
CA ALA A 272 10.55 -4.02 13.93
C ALA A 272 11.15 -4.20 12.53
N VAL A 273 10.55 -3.60 11.50
CA VAL A 273 11.07 -3.64 10.12
C VAL A 273 12.51 -3.11 10.07
N ASN A 274 12.77 -1.93 10.66
CA ASN A 274 14.12 -1.38 10.70
C ASN A 274 15.14 -2.26 11.44
N GLN A 275 14.74 -2.92 12.52
CA GLN A 275 15.60 -3.87 13.25
C GLN A 275 15.92 -5.11 12.43
N ILE A 276 14.94 -5.62 11.68
CA ILE A 276 15.09 -6.77 10.76
C ILE A 276 16.05 -6.40 9.64
N GLU A 277 15.83 -5.28 8.96
CA GLU A 277 16.64 -4.83 7.83
C GLU A 277 18.10 -4.59 8.22
N LYS A 278 18.34 -3.98 9.36
CA LYS A 278 19.69 -3.73 9.88
C LYS A 278 20.34 -4.94 10.53
N GLY A 279 19.65 -6.09 10.59
CA GLY A 279 20.14 -7.29 11.25
C GLY A 279 20.32 -7.14 12.77
N ALA A 280 19.66 -6.15 13.39
CA ALA A 280 19.73 -5.91 14.83
C ALA A 280 18.93 -6.94 15.64
N LYS A 281 17.87 -7.48 15.08
CA LYS A 281 17.08 -8.59 15.62
C LYS A 281 16.74 -9.58 14.50
N THR A 282 16.47 -10.83 14.90
CA THR A 282 15.84 -11.79 13.97
C THR A 282 14.39 -11.37 13.71
N PRO A 283 13.78 -11.75 12.56
CA PRO A 283 12.38 -11.47 12.28
C PRO A 283 11.43 -11.83 13.42
N GLN A 284 11.54 -13.03 13.99
CA GLN A 284 10.74 -13.44 15.15
C GLN A 284 10.92 -12.49 16.34
N ALA A 285 12.16 -12.26 16.77
CA ALA A 285 12.44 -11.44 17.97
C ALA A 285 12.03 -9.97 17.78
N ALA A 286 12.02 -9.45 16.55
CA ALA A 286 11.56 -8.10 16.27
C ALA A 286 10.03 -7.98 16.34
N LEU A 287 9.31 -8.98 15.79
CA LEU A 287 7.85 -9.02 15.83
C LEU A 287 7.33 -9.35 17.23
N ASP A 288 7.98 -10.28 17.97
CA ASP A 288 7.62 -10.57 19.37
C ASP A 288 7.71 -9.31 20.22
N TYR A 289 8.83 -8.60 20.13
CA TYR A 289 9.01 -7.33 20.84
C TYR A 289 7.91 -6.31 20.50
N ALA A 290 7.55 -6.18 19.23
CA ALA A 290 6.53 -5.21 18.82
C ALA A 290 5.13 -5.60 19.33
N VAL A 291 4.80 -6.89 19.37
CA VAL A 291 3.53 -7.38 19.94
C VAL A 291 3.49 -7.22 21.44
N GLU A 292 4.58 -7.57 22.17
CA GLU A 292 4.68 -7.43 23.62
C GLU A 292 4.52 -5.97 24.07
N GLU A 293 5.22 -5.03 23.42
CA GLU A 293 5.10 -3.59 23.73
C GLU A 293 3.70 -3.06 23.42
N LEU A 294 3.07 -3.51 22.31
CA LEU A 294 1.71 -3.09 21.97
C LEU A 294 0.70 -3.58 23.02
N ILE A 295 0.81 -4.83 23.48
CA ILE A 295 -0.06 -5.37 24.52
C ILE A 295 0.09 -4.56 25.82
N MET A 296 1.32 -4.22 26.22
CA MET A 296 1.54 -3.38 27.42
C MET A 296 0.89 -2.00 27.29
N GLU A 297 0.97 -1.38 26.12
CA GLU A 297 0.34 -0.08 25.87
C GLU A 297 -1.20 -0.14 25.88
N MET A 298 -1.79 -1.29 25.46
CA MET A 298 -3.23 -1.51 25.47
C MET A 298 -3.79 -1.81 26.88
N GLU A 299 -2.93 -2.20 27.85
CA GLU A 299 -3.31 -2.48 29.23
C GLU A 299 -3.26 -1.24 30.13
N ASP A 300 -2.56 -0.16 29.71
CA ASP A 300 -2.42 1.12 30.44
C ASP A 300 -3.59 2.07 30.15
#